data_49cfb001112c081451415558046e3ea2
#
_entry.id   49cfb001112c081451415558046e3ea2
#
_cell.length_a   1.000
_cell.length_b   1.000
_cell.length_c   1.000
_cell.angle_alpha   90.00
_cell.angle_beta   90.00
_cell.angle_gamma   90.00
#
_symmetry.space_group_name_H-M   'P 1'
#
loop_
_entity.id
_entity.type
_entity.pdbx_description
1 polymer ?
#
loop_
_entity_poly.entity_id
_entity_poly.type
_entity_poly.pdbx_seq_one_letter_code
_entity_poly.pdbx_strand_id
1 'polypeptide(L)'
;DKGVAIPKEGDDSPEQYIFAGSVFEGNHKFHAIYTAYNRDFAAQGKDAQVLMSAESDDLLNWKKTGKFVLPAPEGYDGNDWRDPFILWEEESQQYIMILGARKLKGKQMRTGRTVWFTSKDLSEWHFEGDFWAPETFTMHEMPDLFRMGDWWYLLTTEYSERSKTIYRMSRSLKGPWIAPADDAFDGRAYYAARSCSDGKHRYLFGWAATKTDNQDMNSWDWAGTFVCHEIYQRPDGTLGVKLPDSMLSA
;
A
#
# COMPACT_ATOMS: atom_id res chain seq x y z
N ASP A 1 1.24 -1.87 -22.95
CA ASP A 1 0.03 -2.41 -22.34
C ASP A 1 -0.17 -3.86 -22.77
N LYS A 2 -0.45 -4.76 -21.83
CA LYS A 2 -0.71 -6.19 -22.06
C LYS A 2 -2.17 -6.55 -21.80
N GLY A 3 -3.02 -5.59 -21.55
CA GLY A 3 -4.43 -5.77 -21.23
C GLY A 3 -4.71 -5.96 -19.74
N VAL A 4 -5.91 -6.45 -19.43
CA VAL A 4 -6.37 -6.65 -18.06
C VAL A 4 -5.79 -7.95 -17.51
N ALA A 5 -5.00 -7.87 -16.45
CA ALA A 5 -4.43 -9.03 -15.76
C ALA A 5 -5.48 -9.75 -14.89
N ILE A 6 -6.15 -9.02 -14.02
CA ILE A 6 -7.18 -9.55 -13.12
C ILE A 6 -8.48 -8.79 -13.40
N PRO A 7 -9.48 -9.41 -14.05
CA PRO A 7 -10.73 -8.74 -14.40
C PRO A 7 -11.62 -8.52 -13.18
N LYS A 8 -12.28 -7.36 -13.12
CA LYS A 8 -13.37 -7.13 -12.17
C LYS A 8 -14.56 -8.04 -12.46
N GLU A 9 -15.49 -8.15 -11.52
CA GLU A 9 -16.71 -8.93 -11.65
C GLU A 9 -17.97 -8.03 -11.70
N GLY A 10 -19.15 -8.65 -11.62
CA GLY A 10 -20.43 -7.95 -11.68
C GLY A 10 -20.77 -7.17 -10.40
N ASP A 11 -21.90 -6.47 -10.47
CA ASP A 11 -22.33 -5.54 -9.42
C ASP A 11 -22.65 -6.20 -8.07
N ASP A 12 -22.99 -7.48 -8.07
CA ASP A 12 -23.27 -8.24 -6.84
C ASP A 12 -22.02 -8.90 -6.21
N SER A 13 -20.87 -8.75 -6.86
CA SER A 13 -19.61 -9.33 -6.39
C SER A 13 -18.85 -8.36 -5.48
N PRO A 14 -18.08 -8.84 -4.48
CA PRO A 14 -17.08 -8.01 -3.80
C PRO A 14 -16.12 -7.33 -4.76
N GLU A 15 -15.83 -7.93 -5.90
CA GLU A 15 -14.93 -7.45 -6.95
C GLU A 15 -15.64 -6.59 -8.03
N GLN A 16 -16.69 -5.85 -7.65
CA GLN A 16 -17.29 -4.84 -8.51
C GLN A 16 -16.24 -3.85 -9.02
N TYR A 17 -15.27 -3.53 -8.16
CA TYR A 17 -14.04 -2.81 -8.48
C TYR A 17 -12.84 -3.53 -7.85
N ILE A 18 -11.69 -3.39 -8.49
CA ILE A 18 -10.40 -3.83 -7.94
C ILE A 18 -9.60 -2.58 -7.59
N PHE A 19 -9.30 -2.43 -6.30
CA PHE A 19 -8.43 -1.39 -5.77
C PHE A 19 -7.00 -1.93 -5.62
N ALA A 20 -6.13 -1.14 -5.04
CA ALA A 20 -4.72 -1.46 -4.94
C ALA A 20 -4.43 -2.72 -4.13
N GLY A 21 -3.31 -3.31 -4.46
CA GLY A 21 -2.76 -4.48 -3.81
C GLY A 21 -1.26 -4.58 -4.07
N SER A 22 -0.68 -5.72 -3.81
CA SER A 22 0.71 -6.01 -4.15
C SER A 22 0.86 -7.35 -4.84
N VAL A 23 1.89 -7.43 -5.68
CA VAL A 23 2.34 -8.65 -6.33
C VAL A 23 3.69 -9.03 -5.71
N PHE A 24 3.85 -10.29 -5.38
CA PHE A 24 5.07 -10.82 -4.77
C PHE A 24 5.29 -12.28 -5.18
N GLU A 25 6.52 -12.75 -5.04
CA GLU A 25 6.86 -14.15 -5.27
C GLU A 25 6.80 -14.94 -3.95
N GLY A 26 6.23 -16.14 -4.02
CA GLY A 26 6.16 -17.06 -2.89
C GLY A 26 5.78 -18.46 -3.35
N ASN A 27 6.31 -19.50 -2.71
CA ASN A 27 6.00 -20.89 -3.03
C ASN A 27 6.16 -21.24 -4.52
N HIS A 28 7.19 -20.69 -5.17
CA HIS A 28 7.49 -20.86 -6.61
C HIS A 28 6.41 -20.34 -7.58
N LYS A 29 5.60 -19.39 -7.12
CA LYS A 29 4.58 -18.70 -7.92
C LYS A 29 4.59 -17.21 -7.66
N PHE A 30 3.93 -16.47 -8.54
CA PHE A 30 3.54 -15.10 -8.27
C PHE A 30 2.16 -15.04 -7.65
N HIS A 31 2.03 -14.24 -6.63
CA HIS A 31 0.79 -14.00 -5.91
C HIS A 31 0.41 -12.53 -6.01
N ALA A 32 -0.87 -12.28 -6.17
CA ALA A 32 -1.45 -10.96 -5.99
C ALA A 32 -2.44 -11.00 -4.82
N ILE A 33 -2.28 -10.12 -3.85
CA ILE A 33 -3.29 -9.84 -2.83
C ILE A 33 -3.72 -8.39 -3.02
N TYR A 34 -5.02 -8.17 -3.21
CA TYR A 34 -5.58 -6.89 -3.59
C TYR A 34 -6.88 -6.60 -2.86
N THR A 35 -7.29 -5.36 -2.89
CA THR A 35 -8.57 -4.93 -2.33
C THR A 35 -9.67 -5.09 -3.36
N ALA A 36 -10.66 -5.90 -3.04
CA ALA A 36 -11.93 -5.93 -3.72
C ALA A 36 -12.86 -4.88 -3.09
N TYR A 37 -13.55 -4.12 -3.91
CA TYR A 37 -14.45 -3.06 -3.47
C TYR A 37 -15.82 -3.16 -4.15
N ASN A 38 -16.85 -3.14 -3.33
CA ASN A 38 -18.22 -3.00 -3.79
C ASN A 38 -18.88 -1.80 -3.10
N ARG A 39 -19.16 -0.75 -3.89
CA ARG A 39 -19.69 0.52 -3.39
C ARG A 39 -21.09 0.41 -2.78
N ASP A 40 -21.86 -0.62 -3.17
CA ASP A 40 -23.25 -0.79 -2.78
C ASP A 40 -23.37 -1.62 -1.49
N PHE A 41 -22.32 -2.32 -1.08
CA PHE A 41 -22.32 -3.21 0.08
C PHE A 41 -22.50 -2.48 1.40
N ALA A 42 -21.90 -1.31 1.57
CA ALA A 42 -22.08 -0.52 2.80
C ALA A 42 -23.56 -0.20 3.10
N ALA A 43 -24.33 0.15 2.07
CA ALA A 43 -25.77 0.38 2.19
C ALA A 43 -26.56 -0.89 2.53
N GLN A 44 -25.99 -2.06 2.26
CA GLN A 44 -26.56 -3.38 2.57
C GLN A 44 -26.10 -3.91 3.95
N GLY A 45 -25.32 -3.15 4.70
CA GLY A 45 -24.72 -3.58 5.98
C GLY A 45 -23.62 -4.62 5.84
N LYS A 46 -22.97 -4.68 4.66
CA LYS A 46 -21.82 -5.55 4.37
C LYS A 46 -20.55 -4.71 4.29
N ASP A 47 -19.40 -5.34 4.53
CA ASP A 47 -18.10 -4.70 4.31
C ASP A 47 -17.94 -4.35 2.83
N ALA A 48 -17.66 -3.08 2.54
CA ALA A 48 -17.45 -2.61 1.18
C ALA A 48 -16.08 -3.02 0.63
N GLN A 49 -15.09 -3.21 1.50
CA GLN A 49 -13.73 -3.56 1.15
C GLN A 49 -13.31 -4.86 1.84
N VAL A 50 -12.83 -5.81 1.05
CA VAL A 50 -12.27 -7.09 1.51
C VAL A 50 -11.03 -7.43 0.70
N LEU A 51 -10.16 -8.27 1.25
CA LEU A 51 -8.96 -8.71 0.53
C LEU A 51 -9.25 -9.98 -0.26
N MET A 52 -8.83 -9.99 -1.52
CA MET A 52 -8.91 -11.11 -2.44
C MET A 52 -7.55 -11.46 -2.99
N SER A 53 -7.41 -12.63 -3.59
CA SER A 53 -6.12 -13.07 -4.13
C SER A 53 -6.22 -13.74 -5.49
N ALA A 54 -5.11 -13.67 -6.24
CA ALA A 54 -4.88 -14.39 -7.48
C ALA A 54 -3.46 -14.94 -7.54
N GLU A 55 -3.24 -15.96 -8.34
CA GLU A 55 -1.95 -16.59 -8.59
C GLU A 55 -1.60 -16.57 -10.07
N SER A 56 -0.30 -16.55 -10.36
CA SER A 56 0.23 -16.63 -11.72
C SER A 56 1.57 -17.37 -11.73
N ASP A 57 1.87 -18.06 -12.84
CA ASP A 57 3.19 -18.66 -13.10
C ASP A 57 4.08 -17.76 -13.96
N ASP A 58 3.54 -16.70 -14.58
CA ASP A 58 4.22 -15.91 -15.61
C ASP A 58 4.00 -14.38 -15.54
N LEU A 59 3.26 -13.88 -14.52
CA LEU A 59 2.84 -12.48 -14.35
C LEU A 59 1.87 -11.95 -15.42
N LEU A 60 1.53 -12.74 -16.41
CA LEU A 60 0.63 -12.37 -17.52
C LEU A 60 -0.75 -13.02 -17.38
N ASN A 61 -0.76 -14.30 -17.00
CA ASN A 61 -1.96 -15.10 -16.86
C ASN A 61 -2.28 -15.31 -15.37
N TRP A 62 -3.33 -14.66 -14.89
CA TRP A 62 -3.72 -14.69 -13.49
C TRP A 62 -4.97 -15.52 -13.28
N LYS A 63 -4.96 -16.33 -12.22
CA LYS A 63 -6.11 -17.11 -11.77
C LYS A 63 -6.52 -16.66 -10.37
N LYS A 64 -7.74 -16.14 -10.24
CA LYS A 64 -8.34 -15.84 -8.93
C LYS A 64 -8.45 -17.11 -8.10
N THR A 65 -8.06 -17.06 -6.84
CA THR A 65 -8.11 -18.24 -5.96
C THR A 65 -9.53 -18.56 -5.50
N GLY A 66 -10.41 -17.56 -5.47
CA GLY A 66 -11.83 -17.68 -5.12
C GLY A 66 -12.11 -18.05 -3.65
N LYS A 67 -11.07 -18.30 -2.85
CA LYS A 67 -11.21 -18.77 -1.47
C LYS A 67 -10.70 -17.78 -0.42
N PHE A 68 -9.83 -16.87 -0.83
CA PHE A 68 -9.24 -15.91 0.08
C PHE A 68 -10.12 -14.67 0.14
N VAL A 69 -10.82 -14.53 1.27
CA VAL A 69 -11.57 -13.32 1.63
C VAL A 69 -11.15 -12.97 3.06
N LEU A 70 -10.61 -11.78 3.25
CA LEU A 70 -10.16 -11.32 4.55
C LEU A 70 -10.87 -9.98 4.87
N PRO A 71 -12.05 -10.04 5.53
CA PRO A 71 -12.78 -8.85 5.95
C PRO A 71 -12.10 -8.15 7.12
N ALA A 72 -12.54 -6.93 7.41
CA ALA A 72 -12.08 -6.18 8.58
C ALA A 72 -12.49 -6.90 9.87
N PRO A 73 -11.59 -7.12 10.84
CA PRO A 73 -11.92 -7.65 12.13
C PRO A 73 -12.81 -6.70 12.96
N GLU A 74 -13.43 -7.22 14.00
CA GLU A 74 -14.24 -6.41 14.92
C GLU A 74 -13.48 -5.18 15.43
N GLY A 75 -14.15 -4.03 15.42
CA GLY A 75 -13.58 -2.74 15.82
C GLY A 75 -12.89 -1.95 14.71
N TYR A 76 -12.77 -2.52 13.51
CA TYR A 76 -12.28 -1.84 12.33
C TYR A 76 -13.41 -1.58 11.32
N ASP A 77 -13.22 -0.58 10.46
CA ASP A 77 -14.22 -0.16 9.48
C ASP A 77 -14.02 -0.94 8.17
N GLY A 78 -15.00 -1.77 7.83
CA GLY A 78 -15.02 -2.53 6.57
C GLY A 78 -15.18 -1.67 5.30
N ASN A 79 -15.36 -0.34 5.45
CA ASN A 79 -15.35 0.61 4.33
C ASN A 79 -13.98 1.26 4.12
N ASP A 80 -13.06 1.06 5.05
CA ASP A 80 -11.69 1.58 5.01
C ASP A 80 -10.68 0.49 5.43
N TRP A 81 -10.62 -0.58 4.62
CA TRP A 81 -9.81 -1.79 4.83
C TRP A 81 -9.16 -2.20 3.51
N ARG A 82 -7.96 -1.66 3.21
CA ARG A 82 -7.40 -1.73 1.85
C ARG A 82 -5.90 -1.67 1.73
N ASP A 83 -5.44 -1.84 0.51
CA ASP A 83 -4.08 -1.62 0.02
C ASP A 83 -3.05 -2.56 0.68
N PRO A 84 -3.26 -3.89 0.64
CA PRO A 84 -2.31 -4.83 1.26
C PRO A 84 -0.94 -4.74 0.58
N PHE A 85 0.10 -4.87 1.40
CA PHE A 85 1.49 -5.01 0.99
C PHE A 85 2.09 -6.22 1.70
N ILE A 86 2.75 -7.10 0.95
CA ILE A 86 3.30 -8.34 1.46
C ILE A 86 4.81 -8.39 1.25
N LEU A 87 5.54 -8.85 2.26
CA LEU A 87 6.95 -9.17 2.16
C LEU A 87 7.26 -10.46 2.93
N TRP A 88 8.33 -11.14 2.51
CA TRP A 88 8.95 -12.20 3.31
C TRP A 88 9.90 -11.57 4.34
N GLU A 89 9.79 -11.97 5.60
CA GLU A 89 10.65 -11.49 6.68
C GLU A 89 11.61 -12.61 7.11
N GLU A 90 12.90 -12.38 6.84
CA GLU A 90 13.95 -13.40 6.98
C GLU A 90 14.23 -13.82 8.42
N GLU A 91 14.14 -12.90 9.38
CA GLU A 91 14.49 -13.19 10.78
C GLU A 91 13.43 -14.10 11.43
N SER A 92 12.16 -13.85 11.14
CA SER A 92 11.04 -14.65 11.67
C SER A 92 10.59 -15.78 10.75
N GLN A 93 11.14 -15.87 9.53
CA GLN A 93 10.81 -16.88 8.52
C GLN A 93 9.30 -16.97 8.25
N GLN A 94 8.69 -15.82 7.96
CA GLN A 94 7.27 -15.73 7.67
C GLN A 94 6.96 -14.56 6.73
N TYR A 95 5.82 -14.64 6.08
CA TYR A 95 5.26 -13.52 5.34
C TYR A 95 4.61 -12.54 6.31
N ILE A 96 4.84 -11.25 6.05
CA ILE A 96 4.17 -10.15 6.73
C ILE A 96 3.28 -9.46 5.70
N MET A 97 2.03 -9.24 6.03
CA MET A 97 1.12 -8.40 5.27
C MET A 97 0.75 -7.20 6.13
N ILE A 98 0.96 -6.01 5.62
CA ILE A 98 0.45 -4.76 6.19
C ILE A 98 -0.62 -4.18 5.28
N LEU A 99 -1.60 -3.48 5.84
CA LEU A 99 -2.60 -2.75 5.07
C LEU A 99 -3.11 -1.53 5.83
N GLY A 100 -3.74 -0.63 5.09
CA GLY A 100 -4.42 0.53 5.65
C GLY A 100 -5.79 0.17 6.20
N ALA A 101 -6.09 0.69 7.39
CA ALA A 101 -7.34 0.45 8.10
C ALA A 101 -7.78 1.69 8.88
N ARG A 102 -9.04 1.69 9.34
CA ARG A 102 -9.55 2.67 10.29
C ARG A 102 -10.23 1.98 11.47
N LYS A 103 -10.11 2.58 12.66
CA LYS A 103 -10.93 2.20 13.81
C LYS A 103 -12.32 2.78 13.66
N LEU A 104 -13.36 2.00 14.02
CA LEU A 104 -14.74 2.49 14.10
C LEU A 104 -14.92 3.57 15.19
N LYS A 105 -14.09 3.51 16.24
CA LYS A 105 -14.13 4.47 17.36
C LYS A 105 -12.75 5.08 17.58
N GLY A 106 -12.70 6.37 17.87
CA GLY A 106 -11.46 7.09 18.13
C GLY A 106 -11.62 8.60 18.04
N LYS A 107 -10.51 9.33 18.08
CA LYS A 107 -10.50 10.77 17.84
C LYS A 107 -10.97 11.05 16.42
N GLN A 108 -11.87 12.00 16.27
CA GLN A 108 -12.40 12.41 14.98
C GLN A 108 -11.26 12.66 13.98
N MET A 109 -11.39 12.11 12.75
CA MET A 109 -10.42 12.24 11.65
C MET A 109 -8.98 11.75 11.97
N ARG A 110 -8.80 10.97 13.05
CA ARG A 110 -7.48 10.40 13.45
C ARG A 110 -7.59 8.92 13.77
N THR A 111 -8.40 8.22 13.00
CA THR A 111 -8.69 6.79 13.20
C THR A 111 -7.86 5.87 12.31
N GLY A 112 -7.04 6.45 11.43
CA GLY A 112 -6.16 5.70 10.52
C GLY A 112 -5.16 4.83 11.27
N ARG A 113 -4.98 3.63 10.74
CA ARG A 113 -4.06 2.59 11.25
C ARG A 113 -3.37 1.92 10.08
N THR A 114 -2.13 1.53 10.28
CA THR A 114 -1.55 0.43 9.55
C THR A 114 -1.68 -0.79 10.44
N VAL A 115 -2.36 -1.82 9.96
CA VAL A 115 -2.51 -3.10 10.66
C VAL A 115 -1.68 -4.16 9.99
N TRP A 116 -1.47 -5.31 10.65
CA TRP A 116 -0.66 -6.37 10.09
C TRP A 116 -1.15 -7.77 10.39
N PHE A 117 -0.72 -8.66 9.52
CA PHE A 117 -0.93 -10.09 9.59
C PHE A 117 0.38 -10.82 9.36
N THR A 118 0.45 -12.06 9.83
CA THR A 118 1.55 -12.97 9.56
C THR A 118 1.04 -14.26 8.95
N SER A 119 1.86 -14.90 8.11
CA SER A 119 1.60 -16.22 7.54
C SER A 119 2.90 -16.97 7.29
N LYS A 120 2.91 -18.29 7.48
CA LYS A 120 4.07 -19.13 7.13
C LYS A 120 3.99 -19.69 5.72
N ASP A 121 2.81 -19.76 5.14
CA ASP A 121 2.55 -20.56 3.94
C ASP A 121 1.62 -19.88 2.92
N LEU A 122 1.20 -18.62 3.18
CA LEU A 122 0.26 -17.84 2.40
C LEU A 122 -1.20 -18.35 2.41
N SER A 123 -1.47 -19.47 3.07
CA SER A 123 -2.80 -20.06 3.14
C SER A 123 -3.59 -19.61 4.37
N GLU A 124 -2.90 -19.46 5.50
CA GLU A 124 -3.48 -18.98 6.76
C GLU A 124 -2.82 -17.68 7.19
N TRP A 125 -3.65 -16.67 7.49
CA TRP A 125 -3.21 -15.36 7.94
C TRP A 125 -3.69 -15.08 9.36
N HIS A 126 -2.76 -14.76 10.24
CA HIS A 126 -3.02 -14.42 11.63
C HIS A 126 -3.00 -12.90 11.81
N PHE A 127 -4.10 -12.33 12.30
CA PHE A 127 -4.20 -10.92 12.59
C PHE A 127 -3.43 -10.57 13.87
N GLU A 128 -2.47 -9.67 13.76
CA GLU A 128 -1.57 -9.28 14.84
C GLU A 128 -1.94 -7.91 15.48
N GLY A 129 -2.95 -7.22 14.91
CA GLY A 129 -3.40 -5.93 15.42
C GLY A 129 -2.82 -4.71 14.72
N ASP A 130 -2.68 -3.62 15.47
CA ASP A 130 -2.12 -2.38 14.95
C ASP A 130 -0.59 -2.50 14.79
N PHE A 131 -0.07 -2.27 13.58
CA PHE A 131 1.36 -2.20 13.29
C PHE A 131 1.91 -0.79 13.56
N TRP A 132 1.17 0.24 13.11
CA TRP A 132 1.48 1.63 13.36
C TRP A 132 0.21 2.45 13.53
N ALA A 133 0.09 3.08 14.69
CA ALA A 133 -1.15 3.74 15.13
C ALA A 133 -0.85 5.10 15.79
N PRO A 134 -0.36 6.11 15.04
CA PRO A 134 0.08 7.39 15.59
C PRO A 134 -1.07 8.31 16.02
N GLU A 135 -2.31 7.99 15.68
CA GLU A 135 -3.50 8.85 15.87
C GLU A 135 -3.33 10.24 15.23
N THR A 136 -2.72 10.28 14.04
CA THR A 136 -2.40 11.54 13.35
C THR A 136 -3.27 11.74 12.12
N PHE A 137 -3.54 10.68 11.35
CA PHE A 137 -4.21 10.76 10.04
C PHE A 137 -5.55 10.04 10.03
N THR A 138 -6.41 10.42 9.08
CA THR A 138 -7.71 9.79 8.87
C THR A 138 -7.53 8.36 8.35
N MET A 139 -6.62 8.15 7.42
CA MET A 139 -6.32 6.87 6.79
C MET A 139 -4.82 6.77 6.51
N HIS A 140 -4.32 5.54 6.44
CA HIS A 140 -2.98 5.21 5.96
C HIS A 140 -3.15 4.44 4.65
N GLU A 141 -3.15 5.14 3.52
CA GLU A 141 -3.28 4.49 2.21
C GLU A 141 -1.94 3.97 1.71
N MET A 142 -1.99 2.94 0.87
CA MET A 142 -0.84 2.40 0.16
C MET A 142 0.37 2.12 1.08
N PRO A 143 0.20 1.45 2.23
CA PRO A 143 1.35 1.16 3.09
C PRO A 143 2.36 0.28 2.35
N ASP A 144 3.64 0.55 2.58
CA ASP A 144 4.77 -0.17 2.01
C ASP A 144 5.83 -0.34 3.09
N LEU A 145 6.49 -1.48 3.12
CA LEU A 145 7.43 -1.84 4.18
C LEU A 145 8.67 -2.50 3.58
N PHE A 146 9.83 -1.95 3.88
CA PHE A 146 11.09 -2.54 3.42
C PHE A 146 12.24 -2.22 4.38
N ARG A 147 13.31 -3.01 4.24
CA ARG A 147 14.58 -2.77 4.92
C ARG A 147 15.63 -2.29 3.92
N MET A 148 16.42 -1.30 4.33
CA MET A 148 17.60 -0.84 3.60
C MET A 148 18.73 -0.57 4.62
N GLY A 149 19.83 -1.27 4.49
CA GLY A 149 20.88 -1.28 5.53
C GLY A 149 20.32 -1.74 6.88
N ASP A 150 20.58 -0.96 7.93
CA ASP A 150 20.14 -1.27 9.28
C ASP A 150 18.77 -0.67 9.65
N TRP A 151 18.05 -0.10 8.68
CA TRP A 151 16.80 0.59 8.92
C TRP A 151 15.62 -0.07 8.21
N TRP A 152 14.50 -0.15 8.92
CA TRP A 152 13.18 -0.39 8.38
C TRP A 152 12.52 0.92 7.99
N TYR A 153 11.77 0.90 6.89
CA TYR A 153 11.03 2.03 6.38
C TYR A 153 9.58 1.62 6.15
N LEU A 154 8.67 2.39 6.74
CA LEU A 154 7.23 2.29 6.53
C LEU A 154 6.80 3.51 5.73
N LEU A 155 6.34 3.30 4.52
CA LEU A 155 5.72 4.33 3.70
C LEU A 155 4.21 4.28 3.89
N THR A 156 3.57 5.42 3.75
CA THR A 156 2.12 5.51 3.61
C THR A 156 1.74 6.80 2.92
N THR A 157 0.57 6.83 2.30
CA THR A 157 -0.01 8.04 1.73
C THR A 157 -1.10 8.56 2.64
N GLU A 158 -1.04 9.83 2.99
CA GLU A 158 -2.04 10.52 3.79
C GLU A 158 -2.72 11.61 2.96
N TYR A 159 -4.01 11.79 3.15
CA TYR A 159 -4.80 12.81 2.45
C TYR A 159 -5.50 13.79 3.41
N SER A 160 -5.39 13.58 4.70
CA SER A 160 -6.08 14.38 5.70
C SER A 160 -5.44 15.73 5.98
N GLU A 161 -4.15 15.90 5.63
CA GLU A 161 -3.43 17.15 5.83
C GLU A 161 -2.88 17.72 4.51
N ARG A 162 -2.08 16.95 3.77
CA ARG A 162 -1.33 17.47 2.62
C ARG A 162 -1.43 16.65 1.35
N SER A 163 -2.08 15.49 1.38
CA SER A 163 -2.20 14.56 0.24
C SER A 163 -0.82 14.22 -0.34
N LYS A 164 -0.01 13.53 0.43
CA LYS A 164 1.36 13.15 0.05
C LYS A 164 1.74 11.76 0.54
N THR A 165 2.70 11.14 -0.14
CA THR A 165 3.37 9.95 0.36
C THR A 165 4.46 10.37 1.35
N ILE A 166 4.40 9.78 2.55
CA ILE A 166 5.35 10.02 3.64
C ILE A 166 6.04 8.72 4.03
N TYR A 167 7.15 8.82 4.78
CA TYR A 167 7.78 7.66 5.37
C TYR A 167 8.08 7.83 6.85
N ARG A 168 8.24 6.71 7.51
CA ARG A 168 8.74 6.55 8.87
C ARG A 168 9.92 5.59 8.85
N MET A 169 10.83 5.72 9.79
CA MET A 169 12.03 4.89 9.87
C MET A 169 12.21 4.32 11.27
N SER A 170 12.77 3.11 11.37
CA SER A 170 13.04 2.43 12.64
C SER A 170 14.20 1.46 12.53
N ARG A 171 14.91 1.22 13.64
CA ARG A 171 15.90 0.15 13.75
C ARG A 171 15.27 -1.23 13.96
N SER A 172 13.98 -1.28 14.28
CA SER A 172 13.23 -2.51 14.53
C SER A 172 11.97 -2.55 13.69
N LEU A 173 11.62 -3.73 13.20
CA LEU A 173 10.37 -3.97 12.46
C LEU A 173 9.13 -3.46 13.20
N LYS A 174 9.13 -3.58 14.53
CA LYS A 174 7.99 -3.18 15.38
C LYS A 174 8.07 -1.73 15.90
N GLY A 175 9.04 -0.95 15.41
CA GLY A 175 9.25 0.42 15.87
C GLY A 175 10.17 0.51 17.10
N PRO A 176 10.26 1.64 17.79
CA PRO A 176 9.45 2.84 17.54
C PRO A 176 9.74 3.48 16.17
N TRP A 177 8.67 3.98 15.53
CA TRP A 177 8.74 4.62 14.21
C TRP A 177 9.04 6.11 14.35
N ILE A 178 10.14 6.55 13.75
CA ILE A 178 10.63 7.94 13.78
C ILE A 178 10.15 8.66 12.53
N ALA A 179 9.59 9.87 12.70
CA ALA A 179 9.35 10.80 11.62
C ALA A 179 10.59 11.66 11.40
N PRO A 180 11.28 11.57 10.26
CA PRO A 180 12.38 12.49 9.97
C PRO A 180 11.85 13.91 9.69
N ALA A 181 12.72 14.92 9.75
CA ALA A 181 12.33 16.31 9.52
C ALA A 181 11.76 16.53 8.12
N ASP A 182 12.34 15.85 7.12
CA ASP A 182 11.82 15.75 5.74
C ASP A 182 11.33 14.32 5.53
N ASP A 183 10.02 14.11 5.67
CA ASP A 183 9.37 12.81 5.66
C ASP A 183 8.65 12.48 4.35
N ALA A 184 8.83 13.30 3.32
CA ALA A 184 8.19 13.14 2.02
C ALA A 184 9.22 12.97 0.89
N PHE A 185 8.77 12.53 -0.29
CA PHE A 185 9.66 12.21 -1.40
C PHE A 185 9.71 13.29 -2.48
N ASP A 186 8.62 13.86 -2.87
CA ASP A 186 8.54 14.86 -3.94
C ASP A 186 7.55 15.98 -3.58
N GLY A 187 7.52 16.27 -2.29
CA GLY A 187 6.66 17.29 -1.74
C GLY A 187 5.17 16.93 -1.82
N ARG A 188 4.35 17.95 -1.86
CA ARG A 188 2.90 17.84 -1.95
C ARG A 188 2.48 17.29 -3.30
N ALA A 189 1.43 16.48 -3.29
CA ALA A 189 0.79 15.86 -4.45
C ALA A 189 1.54 14.68 -5.09
N TYR A 190 2.68 14.24 -4.57
CA TYR A 190 3.23 12.94 -4.92
C TYR A 190 2.50 11.85 -4.11
N TYR A 191 1.62 11.11 -4.78
CA TYR A 191 0.58 10.34 -4.14
C TYR A 191 0.63 8.85 -4.50
N ALA A 192 0.08 8.01 -3.61
CA ALA A 192 -0.11 6.57 -3.79
C ALA A 192 1.17 5.82 -4.18
N ALA A 193 2.32 6.28 -3.67
CA ALA A 193 3.58 5.70 -4.06
C ALA A 193 3.83 4.35 -3.38
N ARG A 194 4.30 3.40 -4.17
CA ARG A 194 4.79 2.09 -3.75
C ARG A 194 6.17 1.82 -4.31
N SER A 195 6.94 1.01 -3.60
CA SER A 195 8.30 0.68 -4.00
C SER A 195 8.45 -0.76 -4.42
N CYS A 196 9.43 -1.02 -5.29
CA CYS A 196 9.95 -2.35 -5.54
C CYS A 196 11.47 -2.30 -5.71
N SER A 197 12.13 -3.44 -5.55
CA SER A 197 13.58 -3.58 -5.69
C SER A 197 13.91 -4.60 -6.77
N ASP A 198 14.96 -4.31 -7.55
CA ASP A 198 15.57 -5.26 -8.49
C ASP A 198 16.74 -6.05 -7.83
N GLY A 199 16.89 -5.94 -6.50
CA GLY A 199 17.99 -6.53 -5.72
C GLY A 199 19.20 -5.61 -5.58
N LYS A 200 19.33 -4.55 -6.40
CA LYS A 200 20.42 -3.59 -6.37
C LYS A 200 19.94 -2.17 -6.11
N HIS A 201 18.85 -1.79 -6.72
CA HIS A 201 18.21 -0.49 -6.62
C HIS A 201 16.79 -0.66 -6.07
N ARG A 202 16.26 0.39 -5.45
CA ARG A 202 14.85 0.44 -5.05
C ARG A 202 14.20 1.62 -5.75
N TYR A 203 13.10 1.33 -6.42
CA TYR A 203 12.33 2.31 -7.19
C TYR A 203 11.01 2.61 -6.48
N LEU A 204 10.57 3.84 -6.55
CA LEU A 204 9.32 4.34 -6.00
C LEU A 204 8.43 4.80 -7.15
N PHE A 205 7.24 4.24 -7.24
CA PHE A 205 6.25 4.51 -8.29
C PHE A 205 5.02 5.16 -7.68
N GLY A 206 4.71 6.35 -8.14
CA GLY A 206 3.57 7.12 -7.71
C GLY A 206 3.07 8.04 -8.81
N TRP A 207 2.18 8.94 -8.48
CA TRP A 207 1.69 9.93 -9.42
C TRP A 207 1.67 11.33 -8.80
N ALA A 208 1.92 12.33 -9.62
CA ALA A 208 1.77 13.73 -9.27
C ALA A 208 0.44 14.25 -9.84
N ALA A 209 -0.43 14.74 -8.96
CA ALA A 209 -1.73 15.25 -9.38
C ALA A 209 -1.59 16.39 -10.39
N THR A 210 -2.49 16.41 -11.36
CA THR A 210 -2.62 17.51 -12.32
C THR A 210 -3.77 18.43 -11.92
N LYS A 211 -3.76 19.63 -12.45
CA LYS A 211 -4.87 20.57 -12.28
C LYS A 211 -5.91 20.36 -13.36
N THR A 212 -7.18 20.48 -13.00
CA THR A 212 -8.30 20.44 -13.94
C THR A 212 -8.06 21.45 -15.06
N ASP A 213 -8.21 20.99 -16.30
CA ASP A 213 -7.97 21.78 -17.54
C ASP A 213 -6.57 22.39 -17.62
N ASN A 214 -5.58 21.87 -16.90
CA ASN A 214 -4.23 22.43 -16.79
C ASN A 214 -4.19 23.91 -16.38
N GLN A 215 -5.15 24.36 -15.56
CA GLN A 215 -5.21 25.73 -15.07
C GLN A 215 -4.78 25.81 -13.61
N ASP A 216 -3.79 26.62 -13.30
CA ASP A 216 -3.17 26.73 -11.96
C ASP A 216 -4.17 27.04 -10.84
N MET A 217 -5.23 27.76 -11.14
CA MET A 217 -6.25 28.17 -10.17
C MET A 217 -7.36 27.13 -9.96
N ASN A 218 -7.42 26.08 -10.80
CA ASN A 218 -8.44 25.05 -10.70
C ASN A 218 -8.12 24.01 -9.61
N SER A 219 -9.09 23.13 -9.34
CA SER A 219 -8.96 22.00 -8.42
C SER A 219 -7.92 20.99 -8.90
N TRP A 220 -7.40 20.20 -7.98
CA TRP A 220 -6.61 19.03 -8.32
C TRP A 220 -7.50 17.91 -8.83
N ASP A 221 -7.10 17.32 -9.95
CA ASP A 221 -7.72 16.09 -10.44
C ASP A 221 -7.31 14.89 -9.58
N TRP A 222 -8.14 13.83 -9.60
CA TRP A 222 -7.75 12.53 -9.09
C TRP A 222 -6.87 11.82 -10.12
N ALA A 223 -5.73 11.27 -9.66
CA ALA A 223 -4.64 10.79 -10.49
C ALA A 223 -3.88 11.94 -11.21
N GLY A 224 -2.94 11.57 -12.08
CA GLY A 224 -2.11 12.54 -12.78
C GLY A 224 -0.96 11.90 -13.52
N THR A 225 0.17 12.59 -13.57
CA THR A 225 1.37 12.11 -14.25
C THR A 225 2.04 11.01 -13.41
N PHE A 226 2.30 9.87 -14.04
CA PHE A 226 3.11 8.82 -13.43
C PHE A 226 4.54 9.30 -13.23
N VAL A 227 5.08 9.11 -12.03
CA VAL A 227 6.43 9.51 -11.65
C VAL A 227 7.15 8.34 -11.01
N CYS A 228 8.34 8.04 -11.52
CA CYS A 228 9.23 7.04 -10.97
C CYS A 228 10.48 7.72 -10.39
N HIS A 229 10.81 7.37 -9.15
CA HIS A 229 12.05 7.77 -8.49
C HIS A 229 12.89 6.54 -8.15
N GLU A 230 14.20 6.71 -8.04
CA GLU A 230 15.08 5.77 -7.35
C GLU A 230 15.33 6.27 -5.93
N ILE A 231 15.09 5.41 -4.94
CA ILE A 231 15.32 5.72 -3.52
C ILE A 231 16.79 5.44 -3.20
N TYR A 232 17.41 6.34 -2.45
CA TYR A 232 18.72 6.11 -1.84
C TYR A 232 18.69 6.46 -0.36
N GLN A 233 19.54 5.79 0.41
CA GLN A 233 19.72 6.03 1.85
C GLN A 233 20.86 7.01 2.06
N ARG A 234 20.64 8.05 2.87
CA ARG A 234 21.70 8.95 3.33
C ARG A 234 22.47 8.34 4.50
N PRO A 235 23.68 8.87 4.86
CA PRO A 235 24.49 8.34 5.95
C PRO A 235 23.80 8.33 7.32
N ASP A 236 22.85 9.23 7.56
CA ASP A 236 22.05 9.30 8.79
C ASP A 236 20.83 8.35 8.78
N GLY A 237 20.64 7.59 7.71
CA GLY A 237 19.54 6.67 7.51
C GLY A 237 18.30 7.31 6.88
N THR A 238 18.25 8.64 6.71
CA THR A 238 17.10 9.26 6.00
C THR A 238 17.09 8.91 4.53
N LEU A 239 15.92 8.93 3.91
CA LEU A 239 15.76 8.62 2.50
C LEU A 239 15.84 9.88 1.64
N GLY A 240 16.38 9.71 0.45
CA GLY A 240 16.29 10.66 -0.64
C GLY A 240 15.83 9.97 -1.91
N VAL A 241 15.46 10.77 -2.90
CA VAL A 241 15.09 10.27 -4.23
C VAL A 241 15.91 10.97 -5.30
N LYS A 242 16.14 10.26 -6.39
CA LYS A 242 16.76 10.76 -7.62
C LYS A 242 16.03 10.20 -8.83
N LEU A 243 16.27 10.79 -9.99
CA LEU A 243 15.83 10.20 -11.24
C LEU A 243 16.60 8.89 -11.49
N PRO A 244 15.94 7.77 -11.85
CA PRO A 244 16.63 6.53 -12.21
C PRO A 244 17.62 6.75 -13.36
N ASP A 245 18.82 6.17 -13.26
CA ASP A 245 19.88 6.32 -14.27
C ASP A 245 19.42 5.87 -15.67
N SER A 246 18.58 4.83 -15.74
CA SER A 246 17.97 4.36 -16.99
C SER A 246 17.07 5.40 -17.68
N MET A 247 16.58 6.39 -16.97
CA MET A 247 15.76 7.47 -17.52
C MET A 247 16.58 8.70 -17.92
N LEU A 248 17.85 8.79 -17.52
CA LEU A 248 18.77 9.86 -17.90
C LEU A 248 19.36 9.70 -19.31
N SER A 249 19.30 8.46 -19.85
CA SER A 249 19.88 8.09 -21.14
C SER A 249 18.84 7.88 -22.25
N ALA A 250 17.58 8.27 -22.01
CA ALA A 250 16.46 8.11 -22.94
C ALA A 250 16.19 9.37 -23.77
#